data_0cbe2cba307d9395be18b67d19cd3f89
#
_entry.id   0cbe2cba307d9395be18b67d19cd3f89
#
_cell.length_a   1.000
_cell.length_b   1.000
_cell.length_c   1.000
_cell.angle_alpha   90.00
_cell.angle_beta   90.00
_cell.angle_gamma   90.00
#
_symmetry.space_group_name_H-M   'P 1'
#
loop_
_entity.id
_entity.type
_entity.pdbx_description
1 polymer ?
#
loop_
_entity_poly.entity_id
_entity_poly.type
_entity_poly.pdbx_seq_one_letter_code
_entity_poly.pdbx_strand_id
1 'polypeptide(L)'
;MAVVPGPALSDRVAQTLYTEALLLADETHAYYDLAGRMERESLAPKERVQFACEALKATTRLMHVIAWLATRRAIAVGELPEGDPRAPERRLGESASSDAQILGMMPTNARRLIMAGIDLHERVGRVAAGIEAPIASASPARALLQRLERAF
;
A
#
# COMPACT_ATOMS: atom_id res chain seq x y z
N MET A 1 34.35 -1.82 16.57
CA MET A 1 33.21 -0.96 16.23
C MET A 1 32.28 -1.74 15.31
N ALA A 2 31.15 -2.20 15.79
CA ALA A 2 30.21 -2.91 14.95
C ALA A 2 29.54 -1.90 13.99
N VAL A 3 29.71 -2.09 12.70
CA VAL A 3 28.96 -1.34 11.68
C VAL A 3 27.52 -1.80 11.80
N VAL A 4 26.63 -0.94 12.30
CA VAL A 4 25.19 -1.20 12.23
C VAL A 4 24.83 -1.20 10.75
N PRO A 5 24.35 -2.31 10.20
CA PRO A 5 23.94 -2.33 8.80
C PRO A 5 22.84 -1.28 8.60
N GLY A 6 23.01 -0.43 7.61
CA GLY A 6 21.99 0.54 7.23
C GLY A 6 20.67 -0.17 6.89
N PRO A 7 19.53 0.54 6.94
CA PRO A 7 18.23 -0.04 6.62
C PRO A 7 18.25 -0.68 5.24
N ALA A 8 17.62 -1.85 5.12
CA ALA A 8 17.47 -2.53 3.85
C ALA A 8 16.77 -1.63 2.81
N LEU A 9 17.04 -1.82 1.53
CA LEU A 9 16.40 -1.03 0.45
C LEU A 9 14.87 -1.05 0.57
N SER A 10 14.29 -2.21 0.90
CA SER A 10 12.86 -2.39 1.15
C SER A 10 12.34 -1.50 2.29
N ASP A 11 13.13 -1.30 3.36
CA ASP A 11 12.74 -0.44 4.49
C ASP A 11 12.75 1.03 4.11
N ARG A 12 13.69 1.46 3.26
CA ARG A 12 13.73 2.84 2.73
C ARG A 12 12.55 3.12 1.82
N VAL A 13 12.22 2.18 0.94
CA VAL A 13 11.05 2.27 0.05
C VAL A 13 9.77 2.30 0.88
N ALA A 14 9.64 1.43 1.87
CA ALA A 14 8.49 1.42 2.78
C ALA A 14 8.34 2.75 3.54
N GLN A 15 9.43 3.35 3.99
CA GLN A 15 9.40 4.66 4.66
C GLN A 15 8.91 5.78 3.73
N THR A 16 9.34 5.80 2.48
CA THR A 16 8.89 6.77 1.48
C THR A 16 7.40 6.58 1.16
N LEU A 17 6.95 5.35 0.98
CA LEU A 17 5.55 5.02 0.74
C LEU A 17 4.67 5.36 1.96
N TYR A 18 5.19 5.19 3.18
CA TYR A 18 4.47 5.56 4.39
C TYR A 18 4.18 7.07 4.44
N THR A 19 5.17 7.89 4.14
CA THR A 19 4.99 9.35 4.05
C THR A 19 3.97 9.72 2.98
N GLU A 20 4.07 9.12 1.81
CA GLU A 20 3.11 9.32 0.71
C GLU A 20 1.69 8.91 1.11
N ALA A 21 1.54 7.77 1.80
CA ALA A 21 0.25 7.28 2.27
C ALA A 21 -0.40 8.23 3.27
N LEU A 22 0.37 8.77 4.21
CA LEU A 22 -0.15 9.74 5.19
C LEU A 22 -0.61 11.03 4.51
N LEU A 23 0.16 11.55 3.56
CA LEU A 23 -0.20 12.76 2.81
C LEU A 23 -1.47 12.53 1.98
N LEU A 24 -1.58 11.38 1.32
CA LEU A 24 -2.77 11.05 0.54
C LEU A 24 -4.00 10.84 1.44
N ALA A 25 -3.82 10.25 2.62
CA ALA A 25 -4.90 10.08 3.60
C ALA A 25 -5.40 11.43 4.11
N ASP A 26 -4.50 12.36 4.42
CA ASP A 26 -4.87 13.71 4.85
C ASP A 26 -5.62 14.47 3.76
N GLU A 27 -5.15 14.40 2.52
CA GLU A 27 -5.81 15.03 1.37
C GLU A 27 -7.19 14.44 1.11
N THR A 28 -7.31 13.11 1.16
CA THR A 28 -8.57 12.38 0.98
C THR A 28 -9.57 12.73 2.07
N HIS A 29 -9.14 12.77 3.32
CA HIS A 29 -9.97 13.13 4.45
C HIS A 29 -10.47 14.58 4.33
N ALA A 30 -9.60 15.53 4.05
CA ALA A 30 -9.95 16.93 3.86
C ALA A 30 -10.97 17.12 2.71
N TYR A 31 -10.79 16.40 1.62
CA TYR A 31 -11.72 16.42 0.49
C TYR A 31 -13.12 15.95 0.90
N TYR A 32 -13.24 14.79 1.52
CA TYR A 32 -14.55 14.23 1.91
C TYR A 32 -15.24 15.02 3.01
N ASP A 33 -14.50 15.73 3.85
CA ASP A 33 -15.06 16.55 4.91
C ASP A 33 -15.71 17.84 4.40
N LEU A 34 -15.22 18.42 3.33
CA LEU A 34 -15.68 19.72 2.84
C LEU A 34 -16.15 19.67 1.37
N ALA A 35 -15.23 19.74 0.42
CA ALA A 35 -15.56 19.81 -0.99
C ALA A 35 -16.36 18.59 -1.48
N GLY A 36 -16.00 17.40 -1.01
CA GLY A 36 -16.69 16.17 -1.35
C GLY A 36 -18.13 16.11 -0.87
N ARG A 37 -18.44 16.71 0.28
CA ARG A 37 -19.83 16.85 0.76
C ARG A 37 -20.65 17.70 -0.20
N MET A 38 -20.12 18.83 -0.62
CA MET A 38 -20.81 19.76 -1.54
C MET A 38 -21.02 19.12 -2.92
N GLU A 39 -19.99 18.46 -3.44
CA GLU A 39 -20.06 17.77 -4.73
C GLU A 39 -21.05 16.59 -4.69
N ARG A 40 -21.10 15.84 -3.59
CA ARG A 40 -22.06 14.75 -3.38
C ARG A 40 -23.51 15.26 -3.40
N GLU A 41 -23.79 16.40 -2.79
CA GLU A 41 -25.14 16.97 -2.72
C GLU A 41 -25.67 17.33 -4.11
N SER A 42 -24.82 17.66 -5.08
CA SER A 42 -25.20 17.94 -6.45
C SER A 42 -25.43 16.69 -7.32
N LEU A 43 -25.13 15.49 -6.80
CA LEU A 43 -25.33 14.23 -7.52
C LEU A 43 -26.78 13.75 -7.42
N ALA A 44 -27.23 12.95 -8.39
CA ALA A 44 -28.49 12.22 -8.31
C ALA A 44 -28.48 11.19 -7.14
N PRO A 45 -29.64 10.81 -6.59
CA PRO A 45 -29.70 9.91 -5.42
C PRO A 45 -28.91 8.61 -5.57
N LYS A 46 -29.00 7.95 -6.72
CA LYS A 46 -28.23 6.74 -7.02
C LYS A 46 -26.73 6.99 -7.03
N GLU A 47 -26.30 8.07 -7.62
CA GLU A 47 -24.90 8.47 -7.69
C GLU A 47 -24.33 8.87 -6.32
N ARG A 48 -25.15 9.42 -5.42
CA ARG A 48 -24.75 9.69 -4.04
C ARG A 48 -24.42 8.42 -3.28
N VAL A 49 -25.19 7.36 -3.48
CA VAL A 49 -24.91 6.06 -2.87
C VAL A 49 -23.60 5.49 -3.42
N GLN A 50 -23.41 5.55 -4.73
CA GLN A 50 -22.15 5.11 -5.36
C GLN A 50 -20.95 5.93 -4.87
N PHE A 51 -21.10 7.23 -4.74
CA PHE A 51 -20.08 8.11 -4.17
C PHE A 51 -19.70 7.69 -2.74
N ALA A 52 -20.69 7.43 -1.88
CA ALA A 52 -20.46 6.97 -0.51
C ALA A 52 -19.76 5.60 -0.47
N CYS A 53 -20.15 4.66 -1.32
CA CYS A 53 -19.50 3.35 -1.42
C CYS A 53 -18.04 3.47 -1.87
N GLU A 54 -17.76 4.29 -2.88
CA GLU A 54 -16.39 4.52 -3.34
C GLU A 54 -15.53 5.25 -2.29
N ALA A 55 -16.11 6.19 -1.55
CA ALA A 55 -15.45 6.84 -0.42
C ALA A 55 -15.05 5.84 0.67
N LEU A 56 -15.93 4.91 1.01
CA LEU A 56 -15.65 3.85 1.98
C LEU A 56 -14.55 2.92 1.49
N LYS A 57 -14.60 2.49 0.23
CA LYS A 57 -13.54 1.67 -0.37
C LYS A 57 -12.19 2.38 -0.35
N ALA A 58 -12.15 3.67 -0.71
CA ALA A 58 -10.94 4.48 -0.69
C ALA A 58 -10.35 4.59 0.71
N THR A 59 -11.18 4.87 1.70
CA THR A 59 -10.75 4.97 3.11
C THR A 59 -10.21 3.64 3.62
N THR A 60 -10.92 2.54 3.39
CA THR A 60 -10.49 1.20 3.82
C THR A 60 -9.16 0.80 3.17
N ARG A 61 -9.00 1.10 1.88
CA ARG A 61 -7.75 0.84 1.14
C ARG A 61 -6.57 1.59 1.76
N LEU A 62 -6.73 2.87 2.04
CA LEU A 62 -5.69 3.68 2.69
C LEU A 62 -5.38 3.20 4.11
N MET A 63 -6.38 2.79 4.88
CA MET A 63 -6.17 2.21 6.20
C MET A 63 -5.33 0.93 6.14
N HIS A 64 -5.60 0.04 5.19
CA HIS A 64 -4.81 -1.17 5.00
C HIS A 64 -3.35 -0.86 4.63
N VAL A 65 -3.14 0.08 3.73
CA VAL A 65 -1.80 0.54 3.32
C VAL A 65 -1.03 1.13 4.49
N ILE A 66 -1.65 2.06 5.23
CA ILE A 66 -1.01 2.73 6.37
C ILE A 66 -0.70 1.72 7.47
N ALA A 67 -1.62 0.83 7.80
CA ALA A 67 -1.41 -0.19 8.82
C ALA A 67 -0.25 -1.13 8.48
N TRP A 68 -0.16 -1.58 7.23
CA TRP A 68 0.93 -2.42 6.78
C TRP A 68 2.28 -1.70 6.83
N LEU A 69 2.34 -0.47 6.31
CA LEU A 69 3.57 0.34 6.31
C LEU A 69 4.01 0.73 7.73
N ALA A 70 3.07 1.06 8.62
CA ALA A 70 3.36 1.33 10.03
C ALA A 70 3.93 0.08 10.73
N THR A 71 3.41 -1.09 10.44
CA THR A 71 3.94 -2.36 10.95
C THR A 71 5.36 -2.60 10.45
N ARG A 72 5.64 -2.38 9.17
CA ARG A 72 7.00 -2.50 8.62
C ARG A 72 7.97 -1.52 9.27
N ARG A 73 7.52 -0.31 9.51
CA ARG A 73 8.32 0.69 10.23
C ARG A 73 8.64 0.25 11.65
N ALA A 74 7.66 -0.24 12.38
CA ALA A 74 7.84 -0.73 13.76
C ALA A 74 8.83 -1.91 13.82
N ILE A 75 8.79 -2.81 12.84
CA ILE A 75 9.77 -3.90 12.71
C ILE A 75 11.17 -3.34 12.44
N ALA A 76 11.29 -2.39 11.53
CA ALA A 76 12.58 -1.81 11.15
C ALA A 76 13.29 -1.09 12.30
N VAL A 77 12.55 -0.47 13.22
CA VAL A 77 13.09 0.20 14.42
C VAL A 77 13.15 -0.71 15.65
N GLY A 78 12.78 -1.98 15.53
CA GLY A 78 12.87 -2.96 16.61
C GLY A 78 11.74 -2.93 17.64
N GLU A 79 10.66 -2.20 17.37
CA GLU A 79 9.47 -2.14 18.23
C GLU A 79 8.60 -3.40 18.12
N LEU A 80 8.65 -4.07 16.97
CA LEU A 80 7.97 -5.33 16.71
C LEU A 80 8.96 -6.40 16.20
N PRO A 81 8.78 -7.67 16.55
CA PRO A 81 9.55 -8.75 15.96
C PRO A 81 9.18 -8.94 14.48
N GLU A 82 10.13 -9.40 13.68
CA GLU A 82 9.92 -9.68 12.24
C GLU A 82 8.71 -10.62 12.02
N GLY A 83 8.72 -11.75 12.71
CA GLY A 83 7.68 -12.76 12.55
C GLY A 83 7.66 -13.39 11.16
N ASP A 84 6.61 -14.18 10.88
CA ASP A 84 6.36 -14.73 9.56
C ASP A 84 5.64 -13.69 8.68
N PRO A 85 6.25 -13.22 7.58
CA PRO A 85 5.62 -12.22 6.71
C PRO A 85 4.34 -12.73 6.03
N ARG A 86 4.10 -14.05 6.03
CA ARG A 86 2.89 -14.68 5.48
C ARG A 86 1.76 -14.79 6.49
N ALA A 87 2.03 -14.53 7.77
CA ALA A 87 0.99 -14.57 8.80
C ALA A 87 -0.12 -13.56 8.49
N PRO A 88 -1.39 -13.87 8.73
CA PRO A 88 -2.51 -12.98 8.39
C PRO A 88 -2.35 -11.56 8.95
N GLU A 89 -1.83 -11.41 10.16
CA GLU A 89 -1.57 -10.12 10.81
C GLU A 89 -0.42 -9.31 10.20
N ARG A 90 0.39 -9.95 9.34
CA ARG A 90 1.53 -9.33 8.64
C ARG A 90 1.24 -9.02 7.17
N ARG A 91 0.12 -9.49 6.65
CA ARG A 91 -0.23 -9.32 5.24
C ARG A 91 -0.87 -7.97 4.99
N LEU A 92 -0.66 -7.45 3.79
CA LEU A 92 -1.40 -6.29 3.32
C LEU A 92 -2.87 -6.66 3.14
N GLY A 93 -3.77 -5.86 3.74
CA GLY A 93 -5.21 -6.04 3.56
C GLY A 93 -5.64 -5.88 2.10
N GLU A 94 -6.60 -6.69 1.69
CA GLU A 94 -7.17 -6.62 0.34
C GLU A 94 -7.93 -5.33 0.11
N SER A 95 -7.99 -4.93 -1.15
CA SER A 95 -8.71 -3.75 -1.60
C SER A 95 -9.90 -4.16 -2.44
N ALA A 96 -11.10 -3.68 -2.08
CA ALA A 96 -12.27 -3.84 -2.92
C ALA A 96 -12.05 -3.13 -4.26
N SER A 97 -12.42 -3.82 -5.36
CA SER A 97 -12.30 -3.24 -6.70
C SER A 97 -13.35 -2.14 -6.93
N SER A 98 -13.02 -1.22 -7.82
CA SER A 98 -13.92 -0.16 -8.26
C SER A 98 -14.24 -0.32 -9.74
N ASP A 99 -15.52 -0.18 -10.09
CA ASP A 99 -15.98 -0.24 -11.46
C ASP A 99 -15.56 1.02 -12.23
N ALA A 100 -14.97 0.85 -13.41
CA ALA A 100 -14.49 1.96 -14.24
C ALA A 100 -15.61 2.90 -14.68
N GLN A 101 -16.82 2.39 -14.92
CA GLN A 101 -17.96 3.23 -15.29
C GLN A 101 -18.43 4.08 -14.11
N ILE A 102 -18.45 3.51 -12.90
CA ILE A 102 -18.79 4.23 -11.68
C ILE A 102 -17.75 5.33 -11.42
N LEU A 103 -16.47 5.02 -11.53
CA LEU A 103 -15.40 6.01 -11.38
C LEU A 103 -15.48 7.12 -12.40
N GLY A 104 -15.89 6.80 -13.64
CA GLY A 104 -16.10 7.80 -14.70
C GLY A 104 -17.21 8.80 -14.41
N MET A 105 -18.18 8.45 -13.57
CA MET A 105 -19.27 9.31 -13.13
C MET A 105 -18.97 10.11 -11.86
N MET A 106 -17.88 9.78 -11.16
CA MET A 106 -17.49 10.47 -9.94
C MET A 106 -16.98 11.89 -10.25
N PRO A 107 -17.16 12.86 -9.32
CA PRO A 107 -16.51 14.15 -9.40
C PRO A 107 -15.00 14.01 -9.66
N THR A 108 -14.42 14.90 -10.42
CA THR A 108 -13.02 14.81 -10.86
C THR A 108 -12.04 14.64 -9.69
N ASN A 109 -12.22 15.41 -8.62
CA ASN A 109 -11.35 15.30 -7.44
C ASN A 109 -11.51 13.95 -6.71
N ALA A 110 -12.75 13.47 -6.58
CA ALA A 110 -13.00 12.14 -5.99
C ALA A 110 -12.30 11.05 -6.79
N ARG A 111 -12.48 11.05 -8.11
CA ARG A 111 -11.85 10.10 -9.02
C ARG A 111 -10.33 10.13 -8.92
N ARG A 112 -9.74 11.32 -8.91
CA ARG A 112 -8.29 11.49 -8.77
C ARG A 112 -7.75 10.86 -7.48
N LEU A 113 -8.40 11.11 -6.36
CA LEU A 113 -8.01 10.58 -5.05
C LEU A 113 -8.20 9.06 -4.98
N ILE A 114 -9.30 8.55 -5.51
CA ILE A 114 -9.55 7.10 -5.57
C ILE A 114 -8.47 6.41 -6.42
N MET A 115 -8.18 6.94 -7.59
CA MET A 115 -7.14 6.37 -8.46
C MET A 115 -5.74 6.43 -7.85
N ALA A 116 -5.41 7.51 -7.15
CA ALA A 116 -4.15 7.63 -6.42
C ALA A 116 -4.04 6.57 -5.31
N GLY A 117 -5.12 6.31 -4.59
CA GLY A 117 -5.17 5.27 -3.56
C GLY A 117 -5.03 3.85 -4.13
N ILE A 118 -5.64 3.58 -5.28
CA ILE A 118 -5.50 2.30 -6.00
C ILE A 118 -4.05 2.09 -6.42
N ASP A 119 -3.44 3.09 -7.05
CA ASP A 119 -2.04 3.03 -7.46
C ASP A 119 -1.09 2.81 -6.27
N LEU A 120 -1.31 3.53 -5.19
CA LEU A 120 -0.50 3.35 -3.97
C LEU A 120 -0.65 1.94 -3.39
N HIS A 121 -1.86 1.41 -3.31
CA HIS A 121 -2.09 0.04 -2.83
C HIS A 121 -1.38 -0.99 -3.70
N GLU A 122 -1.41 -0.85 -5.01
CA GLU A 122 -0.71 -1.74 -5.95
C GLU A 122 0.81 -1.66 -5.77
N ARG A 123 1.36 -0.46 -5.62
CA ARG A 123 2.81 -0.28 -5.37
C ARG A 123 3.25 -0.90 -4.05
N VAL A 124 2.49 -0.69 -2.99
CA VAL A 124 2.74 -1.32 -1.68
C VAL A 124 2.58 -2.84 -1.78
N GLY A 125 1.60 -3.32 -2.53
CA GLY A 125 1.40 -4.74 -2.80
C GLY A 125 2.62 -5.41 -3.45
N ARG A 126 3.29 -4.73 -4.37
CA ARG A 126 4.54 -5.23 -4.97
C ARG A 126 5.67 -5.33 -3.95
N VAL A 127 5.80 -4.38 -3.05
CA VAL A 127 6.79 -4.43 -1.96
C VAL A 127 6.48 -5.58 -1.01
N ALA A 128 5.21 -5.73 -0.62
CA ALA A 128 4.75 -6.81 0.26
C ALA A 128 5.01 -8.19 -0.36
N ALA A 129 4.70 -8.37 -1.64
CA ALA A 129 4.97 -9.61 -2.36
C ALA A 129 6.46 -9.96 -2.41
N GLY A 130 7.33 -8.96 -2.55
CA GLY A 130 8.78 -9.15 -2.51
C GLY A 130 9.28 -9.61 -1.14
N ILE A 131 8.67 -9.16 -0.06
CA ILE A 131 9.01 -9.56 1.31
C ILE A 131 8.49 -10.97 1.62
N GLU A 132 7.30 -11.32 1.15
CA GLU A 132 6.69 -12.64 1.32
C GLU A 132 7.34 -13.73 0.44
N ALA A 133 8.05 -13.35 -0.62
CA ALA A 133 8.70 -14.28 -1.51
C ALA A 133 9.74 -15.12 -0.76
N PRO A 134 9.78 -16.46 -0.94
CA PRO A 134 10.80 -17.29 -0.33
C PRO A 134 12.19 -16.87 -0.84
N ILE A 135 13.15 -16.76 0.08
CA ILE A 135 14.57 -16.44 -0.18
C ILE A 135 15.22 -17.42 -1.17
N ALA A 136 14.55 -18.52 -1.47
CA ALA A 136 15.02 -19.61 -2.32
C ALA A 136 14.94 -19.37 -3.84
N SER A 137 14.48 -18.24 -4.33
CA SER A 137 14.77 -17.89 -5.72
C SER A 137 16.22 -17.42 -5.77
N ALA A 138 17.12 -18.37 -5.82
CA ALA A 138 18.54 -18.14 -6.00
C ALA A 138 18.74 -17.13 -7.12
N SER A 139 19.33 -15.99 -6.79
CA SER A 139 19.95 -15.13 -7.81
C SER A 139 20.69 -16.05 -8.77
N PRO A 140 20.52 -15.90 -10.11
CA PRO A 140 21.28 -16.70 -11.09
C PRO A 140 22.78 -16.70 -10.80
N ALA A 141 23.29 -15.61 -10.23
CA ALA A 141 24.68 -15.47 -9.79
C ALA A 141 25.02 -16.42 -8.61
N ARG A 142 24.11 -16.62 -7.64
CA ARG A 142 24.32 -17.58 -6.55
C ARG A 142 24.28 -19.03 -7.04
N ALA A 143 23.38 -19.34 -7.96
CA ALA A 143 23.32 -20.66 -8.55
C ALA A 143 24.61 -20.98 -9.36
N LEU A 144 25.16 -20.00 -10.05
CA LEU A 144 26.44 -20.11 -10.74
C LEU A 144 27.60 -20.30 -9.77
N LEU A 145 27.66 -19.55 -8.68
CA LEU A 145 28.69 -19.71 -7.64
C LEU A 145 28.65 -21.10 -7.01
N GLN A 146 27.46 -21.60 -6.65
CA GLN A 146 27.30 -22.95 -6.11
C GLN A 146 27.70 -24.05 -7.11
N ARG A 147 27.48 -23.83 -8.39
CA ARG A 147 27.94 -24.76 -9.44
C ARG A 147 29.46 -24.73 -9.60
N LEU A 148 30.09 -23.58 -9.48
CA LEU A 148 31.55 -23.44 -9.51
C LEU A 148 32.19 -24.08 -8.29
N GLU A 149 31.65 -23.87 -7.08
CA GLU A 149 32.14 -24.50 -5.84
C GLU A 149 32.05 -26.03 -5.84
N ARG A 150 31.11 -26.62 -6.60
CA ARG A 150 30.98 -28.09 -6.75
C ARG A 150 31.87 -28.66 -7.87
N ALA A 151 32.43 -27.80 -8.71
CA ALA A 151 33.28 -28.23 -9.85
C ALA A 151 34.76 -28.27 -9.48
N PHE A 152 35.12 -27.80 -8.29
CA PHE A 152 36.48 -27.82 -7.74
C PHE A 152 36.49 -28.53 -6.37
#